data_e03062fa91cbcda65ac40bdca6228f50
#
_entry.id   e03062fa91cbcda65ac40bdca6228f50
#
_cell.length_a   1.000
_cell.length_b   1.000
_cell.length_c   1.000
_cell.angle_alpha   90.00
_cell.angle_beta   90.00
_cell.angle_gamma   90.00
#
_symmetry.space_group_name_H-M   'P 1'
#
loop_
_entity.id
_entity.type
_entity.pdbx_description
1 polymer ?
#
loop_
_entity_poly.entity_id
_entity_poly.type
_entity_poly.pdbx_seq_one_letter_code
_entity_poly.pdbx_strand_id
1 'polypeptide(L)'
;MTQTALFAPECDIVQEDAFTYLEKLPMESVDLIITDPPYESLEKHRNTGTTARLDSFWFPVIKNKTFPLFFELCYAVLKPNTHFYMLCDDETSDIAIRAAKNYGFHCWKRIVWDKGRMGMGYHYRNQHEFILFFEKGKRNLRRHNVGSILRYPALRRRHADPAYYPTEKPVELLELLIDQSSEPGDLVLDPFAGSGSTLVAAKQQGRRFWGCDIQAESIALARQRLASLD
;
A
#
# COMPACT_ATOMS: atom_id res chain seq x y z
N MET A 1 -11.19 34.48 -3.14
CA MET A 1 -12.25 33.55 -3.60
C MET A 1 -12.09 32.31 -2.74
N THR A 2 -12.95 32.14 -1.77
CA THR A 2 -12.96 31.02 -0.82
C THR A 2 -13.44 29.77 -1.58
N GLN A 3 -12.51 28.88 -1.88
CA GLN A 3 -12.82 27.55 -2.40
C GLN A 3 -13.55 26.81 -1.28
N THR A 4 -14.85 26.65 -1.44
CA THR A 4 -15.69 25.81 -0.57
C THR A 4 -15.09 24.40 -0.61
N ALA A 5 -14.48 23.96 0.48
CA ALA A 5 -14.03 22.60 0.66
C ALA A 5 -15.30 21.73 0.52
N LEU A 6 -15.48 21.09 -0.62
CA LEU A 6 -16.39 19.96 -0.75
C LEU A 6 -15.92 18.95 0.32
N PHE A 7 -16.80 18.66 1.28
CA PHE A 7 -16.55 17.64 2.29
C PHE A 7 -16.20 16.36 1.54
N ALA A 8 -14.92 15.96 1.58
CA ALA A 8 -14.52 14.68 1.06
C ALA A 8 -15.27 13.60 1.87
N PRO A 9 -15.83 12.57 1.23
CA PRO A 9 -16.57 11.52 1.92
C PRO A 9 -15.69 10.90 3.03
N GLU A 10 -16.31 10.46 4.11
CA GLU A 10 -15.58 9.82 5.23
C GLU A 10 -14.81 8.58 4.78
N CYS A 11 -15.36 7.85 3.82
CA CYS A 11 -14.74 6.68 3.20
C CYS A 11 -15.02 6.70 1.71
N ASP A 12 -13.98 6.53 0.90
CA ASP A 12 -14.12 6.49 -0.56
C ASP A 12 -13.06 5.61 -1.22
N ILE A 13 -13.47 5.01 -2.36
CA ILE A 13 -12.56 4.35 -3.28
C ILE A 13 -12.95 4.69 -4.71
N VAL A 14 -12.01 5.24 -5.48
CA VAL A 14 -12.25 5.74 -6.83
C VAL A 14 -11.38 5.05 -7.87
N GLN A 15 -11.88 4.96 -9.11
CA GLN A 15 -11.08 4.55 -10.24
C GLN A 15 -10.31 5.75 -10.78
N GLU A 16 -9.01 5.82 -10.47
CA GLU A 16 -8.16 6.92 -10.92
C GLU A 16 -6.68 6.52 -10.89
N ASP A 17 -5.85 7.23 -11.65
CA ASP A 17 -4.40 7.17 -11.54
C ASP A 17 -3.93 7.73 -10.19
N ALA A 18 -3.01 7.03 -9.54
CA ALA A 18 -2.56 7.35 -8.19
C ALA A 18 -1.94 8.76 -8.06
N PHE A 19 -1.18 9.22 -9.05
CA PHE A 19 -0.56 10.55 -9.02
C PHE A 19 -1.63 11.65 -9.16
N THR A 20 -2.52 11.48 -10.13
CA THR A 20 -3.65 12.40 -10.35
C THR A 20 -4.57 12.45 -9.12
N TYR A 21 -4.78 11.32 -8.46
CA TYR A 21 -5.57 11.24 -7.24
C TYR A 21 -4.90 11.98 -6.08
N LEU A 22 -3.62 11.72 -5.83
CA LEU A 22 -2.84 12.37 -4.77
C LEU A 22 -2.78 13.90 -4.95
N GLU A 23 -2.66 14.40 -6.18
CA GLU A 23 -2.64 15.85 -6.48
C GLU A 23 -3.96 16.56 -6.10
N LYS A 24 -5.08 15.85 -6.10
CA LYS A 24 -6.41 16.39 -5.76
C LYS A 24 -6.71 16.39 -4.26
N LEU A 25 -5.98 15.58 -3.49
CA LEU A 25 -6.23 15.45 -2.06
C LEU A 25 -5.79 16.72 -1.31
N PRO A 26 -6.50 17.11 -0.26
CA PRO A 26 -6.09 18.24 0.55
C PRO A 26 -4.72 17.96 1.21
N MET A 27 -3.88 18.98 1.29
CA MET A 27 -2.62 18.89 2.03
C MET A 27 -2.90 18.59 3.51
N GLU A 28 -2.01 17.78 4.11
CA GLU A 28 -2.05 17.44 5.54
C GLU A 28 -3.42 16.93 6.02
N SER A 29 -4.08 16.11 5.18
CA SER A 29 -5.41 15.54 5.46
C SER A 29 -5.38 14.08 5.92
N VAL A 30 -4.30 13.35 5.62
CA VAL A 30 -4.17 11.89 5.81
C VAL A 30 -3.37 11.59 7.08
N ASP A 31 -3.86 10.63 7.87
CA ASP A 31 -3.23 10.22 9.14
C ASP A 31 -2.26 9.05 8.97
N LEU A 32 -2.43 8.22 7.93
CA LEU A 32 -1.58 7.08 7.66
C LEU A 32 -1.63 6.71 6.18
N ILE A 33 -0.48 6.41 5.55
CA ILE A 33 -0.43 5.77 4.24
C ILE A 33 0.07 4.34 4.41
N ILE A 34 -0.63 3.37 3.80
CA ILE A 34 -0.16 1.99 3.63
C ILE A 34 -0.43 1.61 2.18
N THR A 35 0.61 1.23 1.43
CA THR A 35 0.46 0.99 0.00
C THR A 35 1.46 -0.02 -0.56
N ASP A 36 1.09 -0.66 -1.65
CA ASP A 36 1.91 -1.62 -2.41
C ASP A 36 1.95 -1.21 -3.89
N PRO A 37 2.74 -0.20 -4.25
CA PRO A 37 2.79 0.28 -5.62
C PRO A 37 3.37 -0.79 -6.57
N PRO A 38 2.86 -0.93 -7.80
CA PRO A 38 3.41 -1.83 -8.80
C PRO A 38 4.76 -1.31 -9.30
N TYR A 39 5.86 -1.92 -8.88
CA TYR A 39 7.22 -1.44 -9.13
C TYR A 39 7.86 -2.04 -10.39
N GLU A 40 8.85 -1.35 -10.95
CA GLU A 40 9.47 -1.64 -12.26
C GLU A 40 10.15 -3.01 -12.34
N SER A 41 10.67 -3.56 -11.24
CA SER A 41 11.28 -4.90 -11.20
C SER A 41 10.29 -6.02 -11.57
N LEU A 42 8.99 -5.81 -11.43
CA LEU A 42 7.96 -6.76 -11.86
C LEU A 42 7.99 -7.01 -13.39
N GLU A 43 8.42 -6.03 -14.19
CA GLU A 43 8.55 -6.18 -15.63
C GLU A 43 9.63 -7.22 -16.02
N LYS A 44 10.68 -7.39 -15.21
CA LYS A 44 11.72 -8.40 -15.44
C LYS A 44 11.16 -9.82 -15.36
N HIS A 45 10.21 -10.05 -14.47
CA HIS A 45 9.57 -11.35 -14.31
C HIS A 45 8.55 -11.65 -15.42
N ARG A 46 7.97 -10.61 -16.03
CA ARG A 46 7.06 -10.70 -17.16
C ARG A 46 7.74 -11.29 -18.40
N ASN A 47 8.96 -10.85 -18.69
CA ASN A 47 9.69 -11.24 -19.91
C ASN A 47 10.28 -12.67 -19.87
N THR A 48 10.28 -13.33 -18.73
CA THR A 48 10.91 -14.66 -18.55
C THR A 48 9.97 -15.85 -18.73
N GLY A 49 8.75 -15.63 -19.23
CA GLY A 49 7.82 -16.70 -19.64
C GLY A 49 7.23 -17.57 -18.54
N THR A 50 7.57 -17.33 -17.27
CA THR A 50 7.10 -18.11 -16.14
C THR A 50 5.80 -17.57 -15.51
N THR A 51 5.29 -16.46 -16.02
CA THR A 51 4.16 -15.73 -15.44
C THR A 51 2.97 -15.56 -16.37
N ALA A 52 2.63 -16.58 -17.15
CA ALA A 52 1.34 -16.62 -17.88
C ALA A 52 0.12 -16.34 -16.95
N ARG A 53 0.33 -16.40 -15.63
CA ARG A 53 -0.67 -16.06 -14.62
C ARG A 53 -0.89 -14.55 -14.41
N LEU A 54 0.01 -13.69 -14.90
CA LEU A 54 -0.10 -12.25 -14.79
C LEU A 54 -0.62 -11.58 -16.07
N ASP A 55 -0.72 -12.31 -17.19
CA ASP A 55 -1.10 -11.72 -18.48
C ASP A 55 -2.51 -11.15 -18.50
N SER A 56 -3.44 -11.71 -17.74
CA SER A 56 -4.84 -11.22 -17.65
C SER A 56 -5.05 -10.11 -16.61
N PHE A 57 -4.08 -9.85 -15.72
CA PHE A 57 -4.15 -8.86 -14.65
C PHE A 57 -2.99 -7.88 -14.68
N TRP A 58 -2.42 -7.64 -15.86
CA TRP A 58 -1.28 -6.75 -15.97
C TRP A 58 -1.68 -5.30 -15.77
N PHE A 59 -1.08 -4.64 -14.78
CA PHE A 59 -1.25 -3.22 -14.48
C PHE A 59 0.01 -2.44 -14.83
N PRO A 60 -0.11 -1.12 -15.14
CA PRO A 60 1.04 -0.25 -15.37
C PRO A 60 1.94 -0.20 -14.12
N VAL A 61 3.25 -0.34 -14.30
CA VAL A 61 4.21 -0.24 -13.21
C VAL A 61 4.67 1.20 -13.02
N ILE A 62 4.96 1.56 -11.78
CA ILE A 62 5.66 2.80 -11.46
C ILE A 62 7.12 2.64 -11.88
N LYS A 63 7.59 3.56 -12.73
CA LYS A 63 9.00 3.62 -13.09
C LYS A 63 9.83 4.18 -11.95
N ASN A 64 11.04 3.66 -11.75
CA ASN A 64 11.93 4.11 -10.68
C ASN A 64 12.16 5.63 -10.68
N LYS A 65 12.17 6.26 -11.86
CA LYS A 65 12.33 7.71 -12.03
C LYS A 65 11.14 8.54 -11.51
N THR A 66 9.97 7.93 -11.27
CA THR A 66 8.76 8.62 -10.79
C THR A 66 8.60 8.54 -9.27
N PHE A 67 9.41 7.74 -8.57
CA PHE A 67 9.38 7.69 -7.09
C PHE A 67 9.59 9.05 -6.41
N PRO A 68 10.47 9.94 -6.90
CA PRO A 68 10.57 11.30 -6.34
C PRO A 68 9.22 12.02 -6.28
N LEU A 69 8.49 12.10 -7.38
CA LEU A 69 7.17 12.73 -7.43
C LEU A 69 6.16 12.00 -6.52
N PHE A 70 6.19 10.66 -6.51
CA PHE A 70 5.31 9.87 -5.63
C PHE A 70 5.52 10.23 -4.16
N PHE A 71 6.77 10.29 -3.68
CA PHE A 71 7.07 10.63 -2.29
C PHE A 71 6.78 12.09 -1.97
N GLU A 72 6.97 13.01 -2.94
CA GLU A 72 6.58 14.41 -2.80
C GLU A 72 5.08 14.54 -2.52
N LEU A 73 4.25 13.91 -3.33
CA LEU A 73 2.79 13.93 -3.18
C LEU A 73 2.33 13.25 -1.90
N CYS A 74 2.89 12.08 -1.56
CA CYS A 74 2.59 11.41 -0.29
C CYS A 74 2.96 12.27 0.91
N TYR A 75 4.11 12.97 0.86
CA TYR A 75 4.53 13.86 1.93
C TYR A 75 3.57 15.05 2.08
N ALA A 76 3.12 15.62 0.96
CA ALA A 76 2.19 16.75 0.97
C ALA A 76 0.84 16.42 1.62
N VAL A 77 0.27 15.25 1.32
CA VAL A 77 -1.05 14.85 1.83
C VAL A 77 -1.02 14.32 3.27
N LEU A 78 0.11 13.78 3.73
CA LEU A 78 0.27 13.32 5.11
C LEU A 78 0.30 14.48 6.10
N LYS A 79 -0.39 14.32 7.21
CA LYS A 79 -0.29 15.24 8.36
C LYS A 79 1.12 15.20 8.96
N PRO A 80 1.57 16.27 9.65
CA PRO A 80 2.76 16.19 10.49
C PRO A 80 2.64 15.12 11.58
N ASN A 81 3.76 14.49 11.93
CA ASN A 81 3.84 13.47 12.97
C ASN A 81 2.98 12.23 12.65
N THR A 82 3.17 11.67 11.46
CA THR A 82 2.47 10.49 10.95
C THR A 82 3.44 9.48 10.34
N HIS A 83 2.90 8.30 10.03
CA HIS A 83 3.68 7.21 9.46
C HIS A 83 3.25 6.89 8.03
N PHE A 84 4.15 6.26 7.30
CA PHE A 84 3.92 5.73 5.96
C PHE A 84 4.57 4.36 5.82
N TYR A 85 3.80 3.35 5.41
CA TYR A 85 4.28 2.01 5.09
C TYR A 85 4.19 1.75 3.59
N MET A 86 5.30 1.36 2.97
CA MET A 86 5.35 0.97 1.57
C MET A 86 5.86 -0.46 1.45
N LEU A 87 5.04 -1.32 0.86
CA LEU A 87 5.46 -2.68 0.53
C LEU A 87 6.29 -2.66 -0.76
N CYS A 88 7.35 -3.47 -0.82
CA CYS A 88 8.19 -3.57 -2.02
C CYS A 88 9.11 -4.80 -1.98
N ASP A 89 9.77 -5.08 -3.10
CA ASP A 89 10.87 -6.04 -3.20
C ASP A 89 12.24 -5.46 -2.83
N ASP A 90 13.27 -6.32 -2.88
CA ASP A 90 14.66 -5.94 -2.56
C ASP A 90 15.18 -4.79 -3.43
N GLU A 91 15.00 -4.89 -4.77
CA GLU A 91 15.51 -3.88 -5.70
C GLU A 91 14.89 -2.51 -5.49
N THR A 92 13.59 -2.49 -5.30
CA THR A 92 12.81 -1.26 -5.13
C THR A 92 13.12 -0.59 -3.81
N SER A 93 13.43 -1.37 -2.77
CA SER A 93 13.61 -0.85 -1.40
C SER A 93 14.69 0.24 -1.30
N ASP A 94 15.85 0.05 -1.94
CA ASP A 94 16.94 1.04 -1.91
C ASP A 94 16.61 2.32 -2.68
N ILE A 95 15.89 2.18 -3.79
CA ILE A 95 15.47 3.30 -4.63
C ILE A 95 14.43 4.13 -3.89
N ALA A 96 13.43 3.48 -3.31
CA ALA A 96 12.35 4.12 -2.56
C ALA A 96 12.89 4.87 -1.33
N ILE A 97 13.80 4.27 -0.54
CA ILE A 97 14.40 4.92 0.63
C ILE A 97 15.16 6.19 0.23
N ARG A 98 15.96 6.13 -0.84
CA ARG A 98 16.69 7.31 -1.32
C ARG A 98 15.73 8.42 -1.79
N ALA A 99 14.70 8.05 -2.54
CA ALA A 99 13.71 9.01 -3.02
C ALA A 99 12.94 9.66 -1.84
N ALA A 100 12.44 8.85 -0.91
CA ALA A 100 11.70 9.32 0.26
C ALA A 100 12.48 10.32 1.12
N LYS A 101 13.78 10.06 1.33
CA LYS A 101 14.67 10.93 2.12
C LYS A 101 14.76 12.35 1.55
N ASN A 102 14.73 12.50 0.23
CA ASN A 102 14.82 13.80 -0.44
C ASN A 102 13.62 14.71 -0.14
N TYR A 103 12.48 14.13 0.26
CA TYR A 103 11.25 14.84 0.60
C TYR A 103 10.96 14.92 2.09
N GLY A 104 11.94 14.57 2.94
CA GLY A 104 11.83 14.75 4.38
C GLY A 104 11.32 13.54 5.17
N PHE A 105 11.05 12.41 4.50
CA PHE A 105 10.77 11.18 5.23
C PHE A 105 12.01 10.61 5.90
N HIS A 106 11.84 10.12 7.12
CA HIS A 106 12.84 9.32 7.80
C HIS A 106 12.47 7.83 7.68
N CYS A 107 13.36 7.04 7.08
CA CYS A 107 13.17 5.58 7.02
C CYS A 107 13.78 4.92 8.26
N TRP A 108 12.94 4.47 9.19
CA TRP A 108 13.38 3.82 10.41
C TRP A 108 13.76 2.37 10.23
N LYS A 109 13.03 1.63 9.40
CA LYS A 109 13.18 0.18 9.31
C LYS A 109 12.72 -0.37 7.97
N ARG A 110 13.43 -1.40 7.49
CA ARG A 110 12.89 -2.38 6.56
C ARG A 110 12.32 -3.51 7.39
N ILE A 111 11.01 -3.55 7.54
CA ILE A 111 10.30 -4.65 8.19
C ILE A 111 10.22 -5.79 7.17
N VAL A 112 10.47 -7.01 7.60
CA VAL A 112 10.38 -8.20 6.76
C VAL A 112 8.99 -8.82 6.92
N TRP A 113 8.22 -8.88 5.85
CA TRP A 113 7.04 -9.72 5.81
C TRP A 113 7.43 -11.12 5.33
N ASP A 114 7.56 -12.07 6.27
CA ASP A 114 7.78 -13.49 5.99
C ASP A 114 6.45 -14.15 5.57
N LYS A 115 6.41 -14.59 4.32
CA LYS A 115 5.23 -15.23 3.70
C LYS A 115 5.04 -16.69 4.14
N GLY A 116 5.93 -17.22 4.97
CA GLY A 116 5.89 -18.59 5.49
C GLY A 116 6.19 -19.68 4.46
N ARG A 117 6.57 -19.32 3.24
CA ARG A 117 6.88 -20.26 2.17
C ARG A 117 7.87 -19.70 1.15
N MET A 118 8.66 -20.57 0.57
CA MET A 118 9.53 -20.22 -0.54
C MET A 118 8.71 -19.92 -1.80
N GLY A 119 8.94 -18.76 -2.39
CA GLY A 119 8.43 -18.35 -3.69
C GLY A 119 9.35 -18.77 -4.83
N MET A 120 9.40 -17.96 -5.90
CA MET A 120 10.30 -18.13 -7.03
C MET A 120 11.68 -17.56 -6.73
N GLY A 121 12.68 -17.92 -7.51
CA GLY A 121 14.06 -17.47 -7.40
C GLY A 121 15.03 -18.54 -7.85
N TYR A 122 16.22 -18.12 -8.32
CA TYR A 122 17.20 -19.07 -8.89
C TYR A 122 18.15 -19.61 -7.82
N HIS A 123 18.86 -18.75 -7.06
CA HIS A 123 19.78 -19.18 -6.00
C HIS A 123 19.05 -19.31 -4.66
N TYR A 124 18.94 -18.20 -3.93
CA TYR A 124 18.10 -18.12 -2.74
C TYR A 124 16.69 -17.69 -3.15
N ARG A 125 15.71 -18.54 -2.87
CA ARG A 125 14.33 -18.30 -3.29
C ARG A 125 13.66 -17.30 -2.38
N ASN A 126 12.96 -16.35 -2.98
CA ASN A 126 12.24 -15.32 -2.25
C ASN A 126 11.16 -15.92 -1.34
N GLN A 127 11.21 -15.58 -0.05
CA GLN A 127 10.24 -15.99 0.95
C GLN A 127 9.56 -14.80 1.61
N HIS A 128 10.05 -13.60 1.34
CA HIS A 128 9.62 -12.37 1.99
C HIS A 128 9.38 -11.25 0.99
N GLU A 129 8.75 -10.19 1.48
CA GLU A 129 8.77 -8.84 0.93
C GLU A 129 9.18 -7.87 2.03
N PHE A 130 9.63 -6.67 1.66
CA PHE A 130 9.88 -5.61 2.62
C PHE A 130 8.63 -4.74 2.80
N ILE A 131 8.49 -4.22 4.02
CA ILE A 131 7.61 -3.12 4.36
C ILE A 131 8.51 -2.01 4.86
N LEU A 132 8.68 -0.97 4.05
CA LEU A 132 9.46 0.20 4.42
C LEU A 132 8.65 1.04 5.39
N PHE A 133 9.21 1.27 6.58
CA PHE A 133 8.58 2.09 7.60
C PHE A 133 9.19 3.48 7.59
N PHE A 134 8.39 4.45 7.14
CA PHE A 134 8.73 5.85 7.08
C PHE A 134 7.96 6.67 8.12
N GLU A 135 8.58 7.77 8.52
CA GLU A 135 8.00 8.75 9.43
C GLU A 135 8.10 10.16 8.82
N LYS A 136 7.00 10.93 8.90
CA LYS A 136 6.96 12.37 8.68
C LYS A 136 6.88 13.05 10.05
N GLY A 137 7.92 13.82 10.43
CA GLY A 137 7.98 14.43 11.76
C GLY A 137 8.40 13.43 12.85
N LYS A 138 7.60 13.30 13.91
CA LYS A 138 7.90 12.40 15.02
C LYS A 138 6.61 11.86 15.67
N ARG A 139 6.40 10.54 15.61
CA ARG A 139 5.28 9.83 16.25
C ARG A 139 5.76 8.52 16.85
N ASN A 140 5.33 8.19 18.05
CA ASN A 140 5.59 6.87 18.63
C ASN A 140 4.62 5.84 18.05
N LEU A 141 5.10 4.61 17.87
CA LEU A 141 4.23 3.46 17.64
C LEU A 141 3.39 3.18 18.89
N ARG A 142 2.18 2.64 18.70
CA ARG A 142 1.30 2.27 19.81
C ARG A 142 1.94 1.26 20.74
N ARG A 143 2.68 0.29 20.20
CA ARG A 143 3.36 -0.78 20.96
C ARG A 143 4.82 -0.90 20.53
N HIS A 144 5.72 -1.10 21.49
CA HIS A 144 7.17 -1.24 21.25
C HIS A 144 7.66 -2.70 21.28
N ASN A 145 6.75 -3.68 21.47
CA ASN A 145 7.07 -5.10 21.56
C ASN A 145 6.77 -5.89 20.27
N VAL A 146 6.55 -5.19 19.14
CA VAL A 146 6.38 -5.82 17.83
C VAL A 146 7.74 -5.93 17.14
N GLY A 147 8.11 -7.16 16.75
CA GLY A 147 9.38 -7.42 16.07
C GLY A 147 9.36 -6.96 14.61
N SER A 148 10.55 -6.85 14.01
CA SER A 148 10.71 -6.43 12.60
C SER A 148 10.57 -7.58 11.59
N ILE A 149 10.24 -8.78 12.01
CA ILE A 149 9.90 -9.92 11.15
C ILE A 149 8.44 -10.29 11.43
N LEU A 150 7.56 -10.01 10.47
CA LEU A 150 6.13 -10.25 10.56
C LEU A 150 5.78 -11.51 9.77
N ARG A 151 5.25 -12.54 10.45
CA ARG A 151 4.92 -13.82 9.83
C ARG A 151 3.43 -13.91 9.57
N TYR A 152 3.06 -13.64 8.33
CA TYR A 152 1.68 -13.75 7.84
C TYR A 152 1.69 -14.53 6.54
N PRO A 153 1.06 -15.72 6.47
CA PRO A 153 1.03 -16.50 5.24
C PRO A 153 0.43 -15.71 4.07
N ALA A 154 1.11 -15.72 2.92
CA ALA A 154 0.54 -15.16 1.71
C ALA A 154 -0.74 -15.93 1.31
N LEU A 155 -1.77 -15.21 0.91
CA LEU A 155 -3.06 -15.77 0.57
C LEU A 155 -2.95 -16.75 -0.60
N ARG A 156 -3.69 -17.85 -0.53
CA ARG A 156 -3.77 -18.91 -1.55
C ARG A 156 -5.21 -18.99 -2.06
N ARG A 157 -5.58 -18.09 -2.95
CA ARG A 157 -6.83 -18.25 -3.67
C ARG A 157 -6.59 -19.00 -4.98
N ARG A 158 -7.54 -19.82 -5.42
CA ARG A 158 -7.50 -20.46 -6.74
C ARG A 158 -7.92 -19.43 -7.79
N HIS A 159 -7.33 -19.51 -8.99
CA HIS A 159 -7.67 -18.62 -10.10
C HIS A 159 -9.18 -18.67 -10.49
N ALA A 160 -9.86 -19.76 -10.17
CA ALA A 160 -11.30 -19.93 -10.39
C ALA A 160 -12.17 -19.29 -9.28
N ASP A 161 -11.57 -18.74 -8.23
CA ASP A 161 -12.30 -18.01 -7.18
C ASP A 161 -12.71 -16.63 -7.72
N PRO A 162 -14.01 -16.26 -7.71
CA PRO A 162 -14.45 -14.94 -8.14
C PRO A 162 -13.80 -13.77 -7.38
N ALA A 163 -13.36 -14.03 -6.14
CA ALA A 163 -12.64 -13.07 -5.31
C ALA A 163 -11.11 -13.16 -5.48
N TYR A 164 -10.61 -13.86 -6.51
CA TYR A 164 -9.18 -13.98 -6.74
C TYR A 164 -8.55 -12.66 -7.15
N TYR A 165 -7.51 -12.27 -6.41
CA TYR A 165 -6.62 -11.17 -6.77
C TYR A 165 -5.16 -11.64 -6.58
N PRO A 166 -4.30 -11.59 -7.63
CA PRO A 166 -2.99 -12.25 -7.62
C PRO A 166 -2.05 -11.78 -6.52
N THR A 167 -2.12 -10.49 -6.18
CA THR A 167 -1.22 -9.79 -5.24
C THR A 167 -1.92 -9.38 -3.95
N GLU A 168 -3.06 -10.01 -3.62
CA GLU A 168 -3.83 -9.70 -2.41
C GLU A 168 -2.96 -9.87 -1.15
N LYS A 169 -2.96 -8.82 -0.31
CA LYS A 169 -2.24 -8.83 0.96
C LYS A 169 -3.11 -9.39 2.09
N PRO A 170 -2.53 -10.12 3.07
CA PRO A 170 -3.27 -10.54 4.25
C PRO A 170 -3.82 -9.35 5.02
N VAL A 171 -5.11 -9.35 5.29
CA VAL A 171 -5.79 -8.26 6.03
C VAL A 171 -5.19 -8.11 7.42
N GLU A 172 -4.91 -9.21 8.10
CA GLU A 172 -4.35 -9.26 9.46
C GLU A 172 -2.95 -8.59 9.55
N LEU A 173 -2.15 -8.67 8.47
CA LEU A 173 -0.88 -7.94 8.39
C LEU A 173 -1.11 -6.44 8.36
N LEU A 174 -2.06 -6.01 7.54
CA LEU A 174 -2.39 -4.58 7.38
C LEU A 174 -3.05 -4.02 8.65
N GLU A 175 -3.90 -4.80 9.32
CA GLU A 175 -4.48 -4.46 10.61
C GLU A 175 -3.41 -4.19 11.68
N LEU A 176 -2.33 -5.01 11.72
CA LEU A 176 -1.22 -4.76 12.62
C LEU A 176 -0.57 -3.40 12.35
N LEU A 177 -0.31 -3.06 11.08
CA LEU A 177 0.33 -1.79 10.70
C LEU A 177 -0.58 -0.59 11.03
N ILE A 178 -1.88 -0.72 10.78
CA ILE A 178 -2.89 0.29 11.09
C ILE A 178 -2.97 0.53 12.59
N ASP A 179 -3.09 -0.54 13.39
CA ASP A 179 -3.15 -0.45 14.85
C ASP A 179 -1.90 0.19 15.46
N GLN A 180 -0.71 -0.07 14.88
CA GLN A 180 0.54 0.50 15.35
C GLN A 180 0.67 2.01 15.09
N SER A 181 0.00 2.54 14.07
CA SER A 181 0.31 3.87 13.52
C SER A 181 -0.90 4.80 13.38
N SER A 182 -2.06 4.40 13.88
CA SER A 182 -3.29 5.21 13.83
C SER A 182 -4.21 4.93 15.01
N GLU A 183 -5.18 5.83 15.19
CA GLU A 183 -6.28 5.69 16.16
C GLU A 183 -7.62 5.49 15.42
N PRO A 184 -8.66 4.91 16.09
CA PRO A 184 -10.02 4.88 15.53
C PRO A 184 -10.47 6.28 15.09
N GLY A 185 -11.08 6.37 13.90
CA GLY A 185 -11.48 7.63 13.27
C GLY A 185 -10.39 8.30 12.44
N ASP A 186 -9.11 7.90 12.54
CA ASP A 186 -8.04 8.38 11.66
C ASP A 186 -8.29 7.96 10.20
N LEU A 187 -7.75 8.72 9.26
CA LEU A 187 -7.86 8.49 7.82
C LEU A 187 -6.65 7.72 7.28
N VAL A 188 -6.90 6.51 6.78
CA VAL A 188 -5.91 5.66 6.11
C VAL A 188 -6.04 5.82 4.59
N LEU A 189 -4.91 6.05 3.91
CA LEU A 189 -4.86 6.19 2.44
C LEU A 189 -4.08 5.04 1.82
N ASP A 190 -4.63 4.47 0.74
CA ASP A 190 -3.93 3.56 -0.16
C ASP A 190 -4.12 4.01 -1.62
N PRO A 191 -3.14 4.70 -2.23
CA PRO A 191 -3.22 5.15 -3.62
C PRO A 191 -3.03 4.03 -4.66
N PHE A 192 -2.77 2.79 -4.24
CA PHE A 192 -2.69 1.59 -5.08
C PHE A 192 -3.50 0.46 -4.45
N ALA A 193 -4.79 0.73 -4.23
CA ALA A 193 -5.65 -0.09 -3.37
C ALA A 193 -5.87 -1.53 -3.88
N GLY A 194 -5.74 -1.77 -5.17
CA GLY A 194 -5.97 -3.10 -5.76
C GLY A 194 -7.31 -3.69 -5.33
N SER A 195 -7.27 -4.88 -4.74
CA SER A 195 -8.46 -5.55 -4.17
C SER A 195 -8.98 -4.92 -2.86
N GLY A 196 -8.40 -3.82 -2.40
CA GLY A 196 -8.85 -3.06 -1.23
C GLY A 196 -8.46 -3.66 0.13
N SER A 197 -7.45 -4.51 0.22
CA SER A 197 -7.08 -5.14 1.50
C SER A 197 -6.76 -4.13 2.60
N THR A 198 -6.06 -3.03 2.28
CA THR A 198 -5.77 -1.93 3.22
C THR A 198 -7.05 -1.25 3.69
N LEU A 199 -7.99 -1.01 2.78
CA LEU A 199 -9.26 -0.33 3.08
C LEU A 199 -10.19 -1.21 3.93
N VAL A 200 -10.21 -2.53 3.64
CA VAL A 200 -10.91 -3.54 4.45
C VAL A 200 -10.36 -3.54 5.87
N ALA A 201 -9.03 -3.61 6.05
CA ALA A 201 -8.38 -3.56 7.35
C ALA A 201 -8.70 -2.26 8.10
N ALA A 202 -8.68 -1.12 7.41
CA ALA A 202 -9.02 0.18 7.97
C ALA A 202 -10.47 0.21 8.49
N LYS A 203 -11.43 -0.24 7.66
CA LYS A 203 -12.85 -0.31 8.03
C LYS A 203 -13.11 -1.22 9.23
N GLN A 204 -12.52 -2.42 9.24
CA GLN A 204 -12.67 -3.38 10.35
C GLN A 204 -12.17 -2.82 11.69
N GLN A 205 -11.19 -1.92 11.64
CA GLN A 205 -10.64 -1.29 12.84
C GLN A 205 -11.23 0.10 13.16
N GLY A 206 -12.32 0.49 12.50
CA GLY A 206 -12.99 1.76 12.76
C GLY A 206 -12.21 2.99 12.29
N ARG A 207 -11.33 2.83 11.29
CA ARG A 207 -10.65 3.93 10.61
C ARG A 207 -11.45 4.34 9.39
N ARG A 208 -11.37 5.62 9.04
CA ARG A 208 -11.80 6.11 7.74
C ARG A 208 -10.78 5.69 6.68
N PHE A 209 -11.18 5.64 5.42
CA PHE A 209 -10.26 5.25 4.37
C PHE A 209 -10.51 6.03 3.08
N TRP A 210 -9.41 6.30 2.39
CA TRP A 210 -9.42 6.73 0.99
C TRP A 210 -8.52 5.81 0.19
N GLY A 211 -8.92 5.53 -1.06
CA GLY A 211 -8.13 4.71 -1.95
C GLY A 211 -8.45 4.97 -3.41
N CYS A 212 -7.50 4.63 -4.27
CA CYS A 212 -7.72 4.58 -5.71
C CYS A 212 -7.01 3.39 -6.34
N ASP A 213 -7.45 3.01 -7.51
CA ASP A 213 -6.77 2.09 -8.41
C ASP A 213 -7.15 2.45 -9.85
N ILE A 214 -6.25 2.23 -10.78
CA ILE A 214 -6.49 2.54 -12.20
C ILE A 214 -7.42 1.51 -12.86
N GLN A 215 -7.51 0.29 -12.31
CA GLN A 215 -8.29 -0.80 -12.87
C GLN A 215 -9.72 -0.84 -12.31
N ALA A 216 -10.70 -0.82 -13.21
CA ALA A 216 -12.11 -0.90 -12.84
C ALA A 216 -12.46 -2.20 -12.10
N GLU A 217 -11.85 -3.32 -12.49
CA GLU A 217 -12.05 -4.62 -11.88
C GLU A 217 -11.54 -4.66 -10.43
N SER A 218 -10.39 -4.03 -10.17
CA SER A 218 -9.85 -3.87 -8.82
C SER A 218 -10.83 -3.10 -7.93
N ILE A 219 -11.34 -1.97 -8.43
CA ILE A 219 -12.31 -1.12 -7.72
C ILE A 219 -13.61 -1.88 -7.45
N ALA A 220 -14.13 -2.62 -8.43
CA ALA A 220 -15.36 -3.41 -8.26
C ALA A 220 -15.19 -4.46 -7.15
N LEU A 221 -14.06 -5.19 -7.16
CA LEU A 221 -13.74 -6.19 -6.13
C LEU A 221 -13.58 -5.55 -4.75
N ALA A 222 -12.85 -4.43 -4.66
CA ALA A 222 -12.65 -3.72 -3.40
C ALA A 222 -13.98 -3.23 -2.82
N ARG A 223 -14.87 -2.66 -3.64
CA ARG A 223 -16.22 -2.24 -3.22
C ARG A 223 -17.06 -3.41 -2.72
N GLN A 224 -17.02 -4.55 -3.43
CA GLN A 224 -17.72 -5.77 -2.99
C GLN A 224 -17.24 -6.23 -1.61
N ARG A 225 -15.93 -6.25 -1.39
CA ARG A 225 -15.34 -6.65 -0.09
C ARG A 225 -15.72 -5.68 1.03
N LEU A 226 -15.67 -4.38 0.75
CA LEU A 226 -16.06 -3.34 1.72
C LEU A 226 -17.55 -3.42 2.09
N ALA A 227 -18.43 -3.67 1.10
CA ALA A 227 -19.86 -3.84 1.34
C ALA A 227 -20.19 -5.11 2.15
N SER A 228 -19.36 -6.13 2.11
CA SER A 228 -19.57 -7.36 2.90
C SER A 228 -19.27 -7.21 4.39
N LEU A 229 -18.78 -6.03 4.81
CA LEU A 229 -18.47 -5.71 6.21
C LEU A 229 -19.60 -4.92 6.92
N ASP A 230 -20.61 -4.49 6.17
CA ASP A 230 -21.80 -3.80 6.67
C ASP A 230 -22.85 -4.83 7.10
#